data_71c0defffde1103566035da92aeea9df
#
_entry.id   71c0defffde1103566035da92aeea9df
#
_cell.length_a   1.000
_cell.length_b   1.000
_cell.length_c   1.000
_cell.angle_alpha   90.00
_cell.angle_beta   90.00
_cell.angle_gamma   90.00
#
_symmetry.space_group_name_H-M   'P 1'
#
loop_
_entity.id
_entity.type
_entity.pdbx_description
1 polymer ?
#
loop_
_entity_poly.entity_id
_entity_poly.type
_entity_poly.pdbx_seq_one_letter_code
_entity_poly.pdbx_strand_id
1 'polypeptide(L)'
;MKTLRTLATLLFATITFTANAQEGAWNGELDVMGTKLPLVFNFTTNGCTMDSPSQNAKGIPAEKTVTDDGTIKVKVGMIGATFEGKMANGEIKGTFTQNGFPLPLTLKPGKITVKRPQTPVPPFPYKEESVSFTNAGYTFNGTLTLPENYTNETPVVLMVTGSGQQNRDEELFEHKPFAVIADALARQGIASLRYDDRGWGDARSVKFINFTVEDFCEDAAAALPLLRKRFSKVGVLGHSEGGTIALILAAEGKADFIVSLAGMAISGKETLVMQNRQAMSAIGLPKETVDTYCNSISKALDEIASGKKASEINIDGMPEALKPITIKSLQQADTPYIRHFLNIDVSELLSKIKCPVLALNGTKD
;
A
#
# COMPACT_ATOMS: atom_id res chain seq x y z
N MET A 1 -58.63 53.66 40.74
CA MET A 1 -57.80 52.54 41.14
C MET A 1 -57.94 51.50 40.07
N LYS A 2 -56.92 51.38 39.14
CA LYS A 2 -56.92 50.43 38.04
C LYS A 2 -55.80 49.47 38.29
N THR A 3 -56.14 48.23 38.55
CA THR A 3 -55.18 47.10 38.72
C THR A 3 -54.66 46.60 37.36
N LEU A 4 -53.41 46.75 37.15
CA LEU A 4 -52.72 46.25 35.96
C LEU A 4 -52.34 44.76 36.17
N ARG A 5 -52.94 43.86 35.44
CA ARG A 5 -52.56 42.44 35.41
C ARG A 5 -51.47 42.26 34.39
N THR A 6 -50.27 41.97 34.85
CA THR A 6 -49.13 41.59 34.01
C THR A 6 -49.23 40.10 33.63
N LEU A 7 -49.44 39.80 32.35
CA LEU A 7 -49.44 38.44 31.80
C LEU A 7 -47.97 38.07 31.47
N ALA A 8 -47.39 37.16 32.22
CA ALA A 8 -46.11 36.61 31.93
C ALA A 8 -46.27 35.51 30.86
N THR A 9 -45.88 35.81 29.62
CA THR A 9 -45.82 34.81 28.54
C THR A 9 -44.50 34.05 28.65
N LEU A 10 -44.55 32.76 29.10
CA LEU A 10 -43.42 31.85 29.02
C LEU A 10 -43.21 31.51 27.55
N LEU A 11 -42.13 31.99 26.97
CA LEU A 11 -41.66 31.58 25.66
C LEU A 11 -40.94 30.24 25.81
N PHE A 12 -41.60 29.13 25.50
CA PHE A 12 -40.95 27.84 25.31
C PHE A 12 -40.16 27.93 24.00
N ALA A 13 -38.83 28.13 24.10
CA ALA A 13 -37.93 27.93 22.98
C ALA A 13 -37.83 26.43 22.75
N THR A 14 -38.60 25.90 21.81
CA THR A 14 -38.38 24.58 21.24
C THR A 14 -37.08 24.64 20.46
N ILE A 15 -35.98 24.13 21.05
CA ILE A 15 -34.75 23.89 20.35
C ILE A 15 -35.04 22.72 19.40
N THR A 16 -35.41 23.04 18.18
CA THR A 16 -35.37 22.08 17.07
C THR A 16 -33.91 21.72 16.86
N PHE A 17 -33.48 20.56 17.35
CA PHE A 17 -32.22 19.94 16.94
C PHE A 17 -32.33 19.64 15.45
N THR A 18 -31.78 20.53 14.64
CA THR A 18 -31.70 20.34 13.21
C THR A 18 -30.79 19.16 12.91
N ALA A 19 -31.15 18.38 11.89
CA ALA A 19 -30.48 17.17 11.40
C ALA A 19 -28.98 17.33 11.01
N ASN A 20 -28.44 18.54 11.15
CA ASN A 20 -27.05 18.88 10.80
C ASN A 20 -25.99 18.57 11.87
N ALA A 21 -26.41 18.12 13.07
CA ALA A 21 -25.47 17.86 14.18
C ALA A 21 -24.54 16.63 13.95
N GLN A 22 -24.66 15.94 12.83
CA GLN A 22 -23.92 14.71 12.52
C GLN A 22 -23.00 14.85 11.32
N GLU A 23 -22.87 16.04 10.72
CA GLU A 23 -21.95 16.25 9.61
C GLU A 23 -20.49 16.24 10.08
N GLY A 24 -19.59 15.85 9.17
CA GLY A 24 -18.18 15.74 9.44
C GLY A 24 -17.69 14.29 9.59
N ALA A 25 -16.46 14.16 10.01
CA ALA A 25 -15.84 12.87 10.26
C ALA A 25 -16.20 12.34 11.65
N TRP A 26 -16.53 11.07 11.71
CA TRP A 26 -16.81 10.31 12.93
C TRP A 26 -15.98 9.05 12.95
N ASN A 27 -15.20 8.85 14.00
CA ASN A 27 -14.25 7.75 14.07
C ASN A 27 -14.52 6.82 15.25
N GLY A 28 -14.16 5.56 15.09
CA GLY A 28 -14.24 4.55 16.13
C GLY A 28 -13.33 3.35 15.82
N GLU A 29 -13.16 2.47 16.77
CA GLU A 29 -12.36 1.27 16.62
C GLU A 29 -13.20 0.02 16.82
N LEU A 30 -13.17 -0.90 15.85
CA LEU A 30 -13.67 -2.25 16.01
C LEU A 30 -12.62 -3.10 16.73
N ASP A 31 -13.08 -3.98 17.62
CA ASP A 31 -12.25 -5.03 18.18
C ASP A 31 -12.54 -6.34 17.43
N VAL A 32 -11.60 -6.73 16.57
CA VAL A 32 -11.71 -7.99 15.81
C VAL A 32 -10.72 -8.99 16.39
N MET A 33 -11.18 -9.84 17.30
CA MET A 33 -10.35 -10.87 17.96
C MET A 33 -9.06 -10.29 18.60
N GLY A 34 -9.19 -9.14 19.29
CA GLY A 34 -8.06 -8.46 19.93
C GLY A 34 -7.27 -7.50 19.03
N THR A 35 -7.56 -7.49 17.73
CA THR A 35 -6.97 -6.50 16.80
C THR A 35 -7.88 -5.30 16.69
N LYS A 36 -7.33 -4.11 16.96
CA LYS A 36 -8.04 -2.83 16.82
C LYS A 36 -8.04 -2.38 15.38
N LEU A 37 -9.23 -2.28 14.79
CA LEU A 37 -9.44 -1.82 13.43
C LEU A 37 -10.13 -0.45 13.43
N PRO A 38 -9.41 0.66 13.17
CA PRO A 38 -10.01 1.98 13.11
C PRO A 38 -10.89 2.15 11.88
N LEU A 39 -12.07 2.75 12.06
CA LEU A 39 -13.00 3.14 11.01
C LEU A 39 -13.32 4.63 11.12
N VAL A 40 -13.54 5.29 9.99
CA VAL A 40 -14.01 6.66 9.92
C VAL A 40 -15.21 6.73 8.99
N PHE A 41 -16.33 7.28 9.47
CA PHE A 41 -17.46 7.65 8.63
C PHE A 41 -17.42 9.15 8.38
N ASN A 42 -17.41 9.54 7.10
CA ASN A 42 -17.47 10.94 6.71
C ASN A 42 -18.91 11.25 6.28
N PHE A 43 -19.65 11.90 7.17
CA PHE A 43 -21.03 12.30 6.90
C PHE A 43 -21.08 13.68 6.26
N THR A 44 -21.80 13.79 5.17
CA THR A 44 -22.10 15.06 4.50
C THR A 44 -23.60 15.23 4.36
N THR A 45 -24.05 16.41 3.93
CA THR A 45 -25.47 16.68 3.68
C THR A 45 -26.08 15.70 2.69
N ASN A 46 -25.32 15.29 1.66
CA ASN A 46 -25.82 14.54 0.52
C ASN A 46 -25.20 13.15 0.39
N GLY A 47 -24.43 12.68 1.38
CA GLY A 47 -23.76 11.39 1.25
C GLY A 47 -23.01 10.96 2.50
N CYS A 48 -22.44 9.77 2.38
CA CYS A 48 -21.58 9.19 3.39
C CYS A 48 -20.48 8.39 2.71
N THR A 49 -19.27 8.44 3.25
CA THR A 49 -18.19 7.51 2.91
C THR A 49 -17.64 6.88 4.17
N MET A 50 -17.04 5.72 4.02
CA MET A 50 -16.29 5.05 5.08
C MET A 50 -14.82 4.94 4.71
N ASP A 51 -13.94 5.21 5.66
CA ASP A 51 -12.52 4.92 5.55
C ASP A 51 -12.14 3.81 6.54
N SER A 52 -11.23 2.95 6.14
CA SER A 52 -10.55 1.99 7.03
C SER A 52 -9.03 2.23 6.92
N PRO A 53 -8.47 3.12 7.76
CA PRO A 53 -7.07 3.55 7.63
C PRO A 53 -6.06 2.41 7.70
N SER A 54 -6.30 1.41 8.58
CA SER A 54 -5.41 0.25 8.70
C SER A 54 -5.44 -0.67 7.48
N GLN A 55 -6.42 -0.51 6.60
CA GLN A 55 -6.58 -1.30 5.37
C GLN A 55 -6.35 -0.45 4.13
N ASN A 56 -5.82 0.78 4.29
CA ASN A 56 -5.63 1.77 3.22
C ASN A 56 -6.87 2.02 2.36
N ALA A 57 -8.06 1.80 2.92
CA ALA A 57 -9.31 2.00 2.22
C ALA A 57 -9.87 3.37 2.58
N LYS A 58 -10.02 4.25 1.59
CA LYS A 58 -10.54 5.62 1.77
C LYS A 58 -11.69 5.88 0.80
N GLY A 59 -12.67 6.64 1.26
CA GLY A 59 -13.79 7.08 0.42
C GLY A 59 -14.69 5.96 -0.05
N ILE A 60 -14.78 4.83 0.67
CA ILE A 60 -15.70 3.74 0.32
C ILE A 60 -17.12 4.30 0.33
N PRO A 61 -17.87 4.23 -0.80
CA PRO A 61 -19.22 4.74 -0.86
C PRO A 61 -20.13 4.06 0.17
N ALA A 62 -20.89 4.86 0.89
CA ALA A 62 -21.85 4.40 1.89
C ALA A 62 -23.14 5.22 1.82
N GLU A 63 -24.24 4.59 2.22
CA GLU A 63 -25.57 5.20 2.30
C GLU A 63 -25.89 5.47 3.77
N LYS A 64 -26.24 6.74 4.12
CA LYS A 64 -26.69 7.11 5.46
C LYS A 64 -28.19 7.40 5.46
N THR A 65 -28.90 6.82 6.41
CA THR A 65 -30.30 7.17 6.73
C THR A 65 -30.45 7.42 8.22
N VAL A 66 -31.38 8.27 8.59
CA VAL A 66 -31.75 8.51 9.99
C VAL A 66 -33.23 8.23 10.10
N THR A 67 -33.61 7.33 11.00
CA THR A 67 -35.00 6.96 11.24
C THR A 67 -35.69 7.97 12.21
N ASP A 68 -37.01 7.94 12.27
CA ASP A 68 -37.80 8.87 13.09
C ASP A 68 -37.45 8.80 14.59
N ASP A 69 -36.97 7.66 15.07
CA ASP A 69 -36.52 7.46 16.45
C ASP A 69 -35.07 7.92 16.68
N GLY A 70 -34.46 8.57 15.68
CA GLY A 70 -33.07 9.08 15.73
C GLY A 70 -31.99 8.05 15.54
N THR A 71 -32.30 6.81 15.11
CA THR A 71 -31.32 5.80 14.80
C THR A 71 -30.62 6.14 13.48
N ILE A 72 -29.28 6.20 13.51
CA ILE A 72 -28.43 6.40 12.35
C ILE A 72 -28.10 5.03 11.79
N LYS A 73 -28.44 4.82 10.52
CA LYS A 73 -28.11 3.60 9.78
C LYS A 73 -27.16 3.95 8.65
N VAL A 74 -26.05 3.21 8.54
CA VAL A 74 -25.10 3.32 7.45
C VAL A 74 -24.97 1.96 6.78
N LYS A 75 -25.10 1.93 5.44
CA LYS A 75 -24.89 0.72 4.64
C LYS A 75 -23.68 0.92 3.75
N VAL A 76 -22.71 0.01 3.85
CA VAL A 76 -21.49 -0.03 3.04
C VAL A 76 -21.59 -1.24 2.11
N GLY A 77 -22.26 -1.08 0.97
CA GLY A 77 -22.65 -2.18 0.07
C GLY A 77 -21.44 -2.94 -0.48
N MET A 78 -20.33 -2.25 -0.78
CA MET A 78 -19.12 -2.85 -1.36
C MET A 78 -18.52 -3.96 -0.48
N ILE A 79 -18.65 -3.87 0.84
CA ILE A 79 -18.08 -4.83 1.80
C ILE A 79 -19.14 -5.62 2.57
N GLY A 80 -20.41 -5.51 2.17
CA GLY A 80 -21.53 -6.19 2.84
C GLY A 80 -21.70 -5.79 4.31
N ALA A 81 -21.40 -4.54 4.67
CA ALA A 81 -21.43 -4.09 6.06
C ALA A 81 -22.54 -3.07 6.31
N THR A 82 -23.04 -3.04 7.56
CA THR A 82 -23.99 -2.05 8.06
C THR A 82 -23.54 -1.55 9.43
N PHE A 83 -23.87 -0.31 9.74
CA PHE A 83 -23.76 0.25 11.09
C PHE A 83 -25.12 0.81 11.51
N GLU A 84 -25.56 0.50 12.72
CA GLU A 84 -26.77 1.06 13.32
C GLU A 84 -26.44 1.59 14.72
N GLY A 85 -26.69 2.86 14.97
CA GLY A 85 -26.37 3.50 16.25
C GLY A 85 -27.21 4.71 16.58
N LYS A 86 -27.15 5.13 17.83
CA LYS A 86 -27.86 6.33 18.33
C LYS A 86 -26.88 7.31 18.94
N MET A 87 -27.18 8.59 18.77
CA MET A 87 -26.46 9.67 19.41
C MET A 87 -26.73 9.66 20.92
N ALA A 88 -25.64 9.61 21.69
CA ALA A 88 -25.69 9.71 23.16
C ALA A 88 -24.45 10.44 23.67
N ASN A 89 -24.62 11.53 24.42
CA ASN A 89 -23.51 12.28 25.03
C ASN A 89 -22.39 12.71 24.05
N GLY A 90 -22.75 13.09 22.82
CA GLY A 90 -21.78 13.52 21.81
C GLY A 90 -21.05 12.39 21.08
N GLU A 91 -21.42 11.14 21.32
CA GLU A 91 -20.94 9.95 20.64
C GLU A 91 -22.09 9.22 19.94
N ILE A 92 -21.80 8.46 18.89
CA ILE A 92 -22.77 7.55 18.27
C ILE A 92 -22.43 6.13 18.72
N LYS A 93 -23.26 5.55 19.58
CA LYS A 93 -23.08 4.18 20.08
C LYS A 93 -23.97 3.21 19.31
N GLY A 94 -23.37 2.14 18.79
CA GLY A 94 -24.10 1.22 17.94
C GLY A 94 -23.37 -0.10 17.69
N THR A 95 -23.83 -0.77 16.64
CA THR A 95 -23.31 -2.06 16.20
C THR A 95 -22.93 -1.97 14.73
N PHE A 96 -21.71 -2.36 14.43
CA PHE A 96 -21.24 -2.61 13.08
C PHE A 96 -21.42 -4.09 12.77
N THR A 97 -22.08 -4.41 11.68
CA THR A 97 -22.32 -5.80 11.27
C THR A 97 -21.71 -6.02 9.91
N GLN A 98 -20.82 -7.02 9.77
CA GLN A 98 -20.26 -7.41 8.47
C GLN A 98 -20.42 -8.92 8.27
N ASN A 99 -20.96 -9.34 7.14
CA ASN A 99 -21.22 -10.74 6.81
C ASN A 99 -21.99 -11.49 7.92
N GLY A 100 -22.93 -10.80 8.58
CA GLY A 100 -23.72 -11.36 9.67
C GLY A 100 -23.06 -11.35 11.06
N PHE A 101 -21.81 -10.92 11.19
CA PHE A 101 -21.10 -10.82 12.48
C PHE A 101 -21.25 -9.42 13.06
N PRO A 102 -21.99 -9.25 14.21
CA PRO A 102 -22.14 -7.99 14.88
C PRO A 102 -20.93 -7.68 15.78
N LEU A 103 -20.43 -6.45 15.72
CA LEU A 103 -19.36 -5.92 16.55
C LEU A 103 -19.79 -4.57 17.16
N PRO A 104 -19.62 -4.33 18.45
CA PRO A 104 -19.91 -3.04 19.05
C PRO A 104 -18.97 -1.98 18.48
N LEU A 105 -19.52 -0.80 18.16
CA LEU A 105 -18.76 0.33 17.65
C LEU A 105 -19.29 1.63 18.24
N THR A 106 -18.40 2.39 18.87
CA THR A 106 -18.70 3.75 19.33
C THR A 106 -17.94 4.73 18.45
N LEU A 107 -18.67 5.63 17.81
CA LEU A 107 -18.10 6.68 16.98
C LEU A 107 -18.01 8.00 17.78
N LYS A 108 -16.86 8.65 17.67
CA LYS A 108 -16.57 9.98 18.23
C LYS A 108 -16.38 10.99 17.10
N PRO A 109 -16.73 12.25 17.29
CA PRO A 109 -16.48 13.27 16.27
C PRO A 109 -14.98 13.47 16.04
N GLY A 110 -14.61 13.72 14.78
CA GLY A 110 -13.24 13.97 14.35
C GLY A 110 -12.67 12.89 13.44
N LYS A 111 -11.50 13.19 12.87
CA LYS A 111 -10.71 12.22 12.07
C LYS A 111 -9.78 11.44 12.99
N ILE A 112 -9.52 10.19 12.63
CA ILE A 112 -8.39 9.46 13.24
C ILE A 112 -7.11 9.97 12.60
N THR A 113 -6.18 10.42 13.44
CA THR A 113 -4.80 10.62 13.03
C THR A 113 -4.01 9.38 13.44
N VAL A 114 -3.68 8.55 12.48
CA VAL A 114 -2.82 7.40 12.74
C VAL A 114 -1.41 7.93 13.03
N LYS A 115 -0.95 7.75 14.26
CA LYS A 115 0.42 8.15 14.62
C LYS A 115 1.41 7.21 13.95
N ARG A 116 2.37 7.77 13.24
CA ARG A 116 3.50 7.06 12.64
C ARG A 116 4.80 7.57 13.26
N PRO A 117 5.14 7.14 14.49
CA PRO A 117 6.24 7.74 15.26
C PRO A 117 7.62 7.52 14.61
N GLN A 118 7.74 6.55 13.70
CA GLN A 118 8.96 6.29 12.95
C GLN A 118 9.18 7.26 11.78
N THR A 119 8.10 7.85 11.24
CA THR A 119 8.23 8.77 10.11
C THR A 119 9.03 10.02 10.55
N PRO A 120 10.16 10.31 9.90
CA PRO A 120 10.99 11.44 10.28
C PRO A 120 10.26 12.76 10.07
N VAL A 121 10.46 13.69 10.99
CA VAL A 121 9.90 15.04 10.95
C VAL A 121 10.99 16.08 11.14
N PRO A 122 10.93 17.24 10.44
CA PRO A 122 11.92 18.29 10.59
C PRO A 122 11.87 18.90 12.02
N PRO A 123 13.00 19.52 12.48
CA PRO A 123 14.25 19.75 11.74
C PRO A 123 15.10 18.48 11.64
N PHE A 124 15.69 18.27 10.45
CA PHE A 124 16.60 17.14 10.23
C PHE A 124 18.06 17.53 10.49
N PRO A 125 18.92 16.61 11.01
CA PRO A 125 20.37 16.83 11.14
C PRO A 125 21.12 16.51 9.82
N TYR A 126 20.45 16.58 8.69
CA TYR A 126 20.96 16.31 7.35
C TYR A 126 20.25 17.21 6.33
N LYS A 127 20.76 17.26 5.11
CA LYS A 127 20.17 18.05 4.03
C LYS A 127 19.39 17.18 3.07
N GLU A 128 18.27 17.69 2.56
CA GLU A 128 17.54 17.10 1.44
C GLU A 128 17.61 18.03 0.23
N GLU A 129 17.91 17.44 -0.93
CA GLU A 129 17.95 18.13 -2.21
C GLU A 129 16.96 17.49 -3.18
N SER A 130 16.11 18.30 -3.83
CA SER A 130 15.30 17.84 -4.94
C SER A 130 16.18 17.62 -6.16
N VAL A 131 16.07 16.44 -6.76
CA VAL A 131 16.80 16.06 -7.98
C VAL A 131 15.86 15.46 -9.00
N SER A 132 16.26 15.48 -10.26
CA SER A 132 15.53 14.80 -11.33
C SER A 132 16.48 14.19 -12.34
N PHE A 133 16.01 13.13 -12.99
CA PHE A 133 16.66 12.48 -14.12
C PHE A 133 15.61 12.02 -15.14
N THR A 134 16.03 11.58 -16.31
CA THR A 134 15.12 11.15 -17.39
C THR A 134 15.53 9.80 -17.93
N ASN A 135 14.52 8.98 -18.26
CA ASN A 135 14.69 7.74 -19.02
C ASN A 135 13.43 7.48 -19.85
N ALA A 136 13.59 6.95 -21.07
CA ALA A 136 12.50 6.52 -21.95
C ALA A 136 11.36 7.58 -22.12
N GLY A 137 11.69 8.88 -22.08
CA GLY A 137 10.73 9.98 -22.19
C GLY A 137 9.98 10.35 -20.89
N TYR A 138 10.27 9.66 -19.78
CA TYR A 138 9.76 9.99 -18.45
C TYR A 138 10.74 10.86 -17.67
N THR A 139 10.21 11.74 -16.84
CA THR A 139 10.99 12.50 -15.86
C THR A 139 10.73 11.97 -14.49
N PHE A 140 11.78 11.56 -13.80
CA PHE A 140 11.77 11.03 -12.46
C PHE A 140 12.16 12.13 -11.48
N ASN A 141 11.31 12.38 -10.49
CA ASN A 141 11.58 13.33 -9.43
C ASN A 141 12.03 12.56 -8.18
N GLY A 142 13.09 13.03 -7.54
CA GLY A 142 13.66 12.36 -6.38
C GLY A 142 14.06 13.32 -5.27
N THR A 143 14.38 12.72 -4.13
CA THR A 143 14.98 13.40 -2.97
C THR A 143 16.32 12.74 -2.67
N LEU A 144 17.39 13.53 -2.82
CA LEU A 144 18.74 13.14 -2.41
C LEU A 144 18.95 13.60 -0.96
N THR A 145 19.04 12.63 -0.06
CA THR A 145 19.30 12.87 1.37
C THR A 145 20.80 12.78 1.62
N LEU A 146 21.37 13.83 2.21
CA LEU A 146 22.81 14.04 2.36
C LEU A 146 23.15 14.18 3.83
N PRO A 147 24.04 13.35 4.38
CA PRO A 147 24.60 13.57 5.72
C PRO A 147 25.24 14.97 5.84
N GLU A 148 25.28 15.52 7.07
CA GLU A 148 25.77 16.89 7.32
C GLU A 148 27.15 17.14 6.73
N ASN A 149 28.07 16.19 6.88
CA ASN A 149 29.47 16.31 6.46
C ASN A 149 29.82 15.37 5.30
N TYR A 150 28.92 15.20 4.33
CA TYR A 150 29.18 14.32 3.21
C TYR A 150 30.32 14.83 2.31
N THR A 151 31.04 13.89 1.71
CA THR A 151 32.11 14.12 0.73
C THR A 151 31.89 13.19 -0.47
N ASN A 152 32.76 13.22 -1.46
CA ASN A 152 32.73 12.27 -2.57
C ASN A 152 33.01 10.82 -2.12
N GLU A 153 33.65 10.62 -0.97
CA GLU A 153 33.91 9.30 -0.38
C GLU A 153 32.71 8.76 0.43
N THR A 154 31.72 9.60 0.71
CA THR A 154 30.47 9.18 1.37
C THR A 154 29.78 8.14 0.49
N PRO A 155 29.46 6.93 1.01
CA PRO A 155 28.67 5.98 0.24
C PRO A 155 27.26 6.51 0.04
N VAL A 156 26.69 6.24 -1.16
CA VAL A 156 25.32 6.58 -1.48
C VAL A 156 24.57 5.35 -1.96
N VAL A 157 23.30 5.22 -1.59
CA VAL A 157 22.40 4.19 -2.10
C VAL A 157 21.28 4.80 -2.95
N LEU A 158 21.06 4.26 -4.13
CA LEU A 158 19.82 4.42 -4.87
C LEU A 158 18.79 3.49 -4.22
N MET A 159 17.62 4.01 -3.85
CA MET A 159 16.55 3.22 -3.25
C MET A 159 15.48 2.91 -4.31
N VAL A 160 15.21 1.63 -4.52
CA VAL A 160 14.29 1.11 -5.55
C VAL A 160 13.10 0.44 -4.86
N THR A 161 11.91 0.92 -5.16
CA THR A 161 10.65 0.46 -4.57
C THR A 161 10.26 -0.95 -5.01
N GLY A 162 9.29 -1.54 -4.33
CA GLY A 162 8.69 -2.82 -4.74
C GLY A 162 7.74 -2.68 -5.92
N SER A 163 7.03 -3.76 -6.22
CA SER A 163 6.15 -3.88 -7.39
C SER A 163 5.11 -2.78 -7.52
N GLY A 164 4.88 -2.31 -8.72
CA GLY A 164 3.87 -1.31 -9.06
C GLY A 164 4.45 0.10 -9.15
N GLN A 165 3.56 1.07 -9.44
CA GLN A 165 3.93 2.49 -9.42
C GLN A 165 3.83 3.03 -8.00
N GLN A 166 4.95 3.44 -7.43
CA GLN A 166 5.05 3.92 -6.05
C GLN A 166 5.70 5.31 -5.99
N ASN A 167 5.43 6.02 -4.90
CA ASN A 167 6.17 7.24 -4.61
C ASN A 167 7.54 6.89 -3.99
N ARG A 168 8.43 7.88 -3.98
CA ARG A 168 9.80 7.77 -3.44
C ARG A 168 9.92 7.30 -2.00
N ASP A 169 8.84 7.37 -1.21
CA ASP A 169 8.81 6.95 0.19
C ASP A 169 8.29 5.51 0.35
N GLU A 170 7.89 4.86 -0.77
CA GLU A 170 7.21 3.56 -0.77
C GLU A 170 6.02 3.59 0.21
N GLU A 171 5.18 4.64 0.10
CA GLU A 171 4.13 4.92 1.06
C GLU A 171 3.01 3.91 0.96
N LEU A 172 2.83 3.11 2.02
CA LEU A 172 1.77 2.12 2.13
C LEU A 172 1.14 2.22 3.54
N PHE A 173 -0.19 2.29 3.61
CA PHE A 173 -0.93 2.44 4.88
C PHE A 173 -0.43 3.62 5.74
N GLU A 174 -0.07 4.73 5.10
CA GLU A 174 0.51 5.93 5.74
C GLU A 174 1.88 5.68 6.41
N HIS A 175 2.50 4.51 6.20
CA HIS A 175 3.91 4.28 6.49
C HIS A 175 4.78 4.75 5.33
N LYS A 176 5.96 5.26 5.65
CA LYS A 176 6.95 5.75 4.68
C LYS A 176 8.29 5.05 4.90
N PRO A 177 8.37 3.74 4.62
CA PRO A 177 9.54 2.94 4.97
C PRO A 177 10.83 3.50 4.38
N PHE A 178 10.82 3.97 3.14
CA PHE A 178 12.02 4.54 2.51
C PHE A 178 12.43 5.88 3.12
N ALA A 179 11.49 6.72 3.56
CA ALA A 179 11.85 7.92 4.31
C ALA A 179 12.51 7.58 5.66
N VAL A 180 12.00 6.55 6.35
CA VAL A 180 12.57 6.07 7.63
C VAL A 180 13.98 5.52 7.43
N ILE A 181 14.20 4.71 6.39
CA ILE A 181 15.52 4.16 6.07
C ILE A 181 16.49 5.28 5.68
N ALA A 182 16.06 6.23 4.84
CA ALA A 182 16.89 7.36 4.42
C ALA A 182 17.33 8.24 5.62
N ASP A 183 16.43 8.52 6.57
CA ASP A 183 16.76 9.22 7.82
C ASP A 183 17.81 8.45 8.63
N ALA A 184 17.61 7.15 8.82
CA ALA A 184 18.53 6.29 9.56
C ALA A 184 19.92 6.23 8.91
N LEU A 185 19.97 6.08 7.58
CA LEU A 185 21.21 6.08 6.81
C LEU A 185 21.95 7.41 6.90
N ALA A 186 21.24 8.53 6.73
CA ALA A 186 21.85 9.86 6.80
C ALA A 186 22.46 10.15 8.17
N ARG A 187 21.81 9.72 9.26
CA ARG A 187 22.36 9.83 10.63
C ARG A 187 23.60 8.96 10.84
N GLN A 188 23.83 7.96 10.01
CA GLN A 188 24.99 7.08 10.02
C GLN A 188 26.03 7.47 8.95
N GLY A 189 25.89 8.63 8.31
CA GLY A 189 26.87 9.11 7.32
C GLY A 189 26.73 8.48 5.93
N ILE A 190 25.59 7.90 5.58
CA ILE A 190 25.29 7.30 4.29
C ILE A 190 24.25 8.15 3.56
N ALA A 191 24.56 8.59 2.35
CA ALA A 191 23.63 9.31 1.51
C ALA A 191 22.61 8.36 0.83
N SER A 192 21.46 8.88 0.44
CA SER A 192 20.47 8.08 -0.30
C SER A 192 19.69 8.91 -1.32
N LEU A 193 19.34 8.30 -2.45
CA LEU A 193 18.40 8.85 -3.43
C LEU A 193 17.14 7.99 -3.45
N ARG A 194 16.01 8.61 -3.15
CA ARG A 194 14.66 8.08 -3.31
C ARG A 194 14.02 8.79 -4.50
N TYR A 195 13.33 8.07 -5.37
CA TYR A 195 12.67 8.67 -6.54
C TYR A 195 11.26 8.11 -6.73
N ASP A 196 10.38 8.91 -7.34
CA ASP A 196 9.04 8.48 -7.72
C ASP A 196 9.13 7.65 -9.01
N ASP A 197 8.41 6.53 -9.08
CA ASP A 197 8.40 5.66 -10.25
C ASP A 197 7.86 6.37 -11.49
N ARG A 198 8.13 5.77 -12.67
CA ARG A 198 7.64 6.29 -13.95
C ARG A 198 6.13 6.54 -13.91
N GLY A 199 5.72 7.76 -14.27
CA GLY A 199 4.31 8.16 -14.32
C GLY A 199 3.63 8.33 -12.97
N TRP A 200 4.33 8.26 -11.85
CA TRP A 200 3.73 8.54 -10.54
C TRP A 200 3.18 9.98 -10.49
N GLY A 201 1.94 10.11 -10.00
CA GLY A 201 1.28 11.41 -9.87
C GLY A 201 0.76 12.03 -11.19
N ASP A 202 1.05 11.44 -12.35
CA ASP A 202 0.43 11.84 -13.62
C ASP A 202 -0.79 10.96 -13.93
N ALA A 203 -1.98 11.52 -13.75
CA ALA A 203 -3.23 10.84 -14.05
C ALA A 203 -3.39 10.42 -15.53
N ARG A 204 -2.55 10.95 -16.42
CA ARG A 204 -2.51 10.59 -17.85
C ARG A 204 -1.50 9.50 -18.14
N SER A 205 -0.70 9.11 -17.16
CA SER A 205 0.34 8.12 -17.35
C SER A 205 -0.24 6.75 -17.67
N VAL A 206 0.50 5.98 -18.43
CA VAL A 206 0.17 4.58 -18.72
C VAL A 206 0.25 3.78 -17.42
N LYS A 207 -0.72 2.89 -17.19
CA LYS A 207 -0.71 2.03 -16.01
C LYS A 207 0.54 1.15 -15.99
N PHE A 208 1.10 0.90 -14.81
CA PHE A 208 2.33 0.09 -14.63
C PHE A 208 2.26 -1.29 -15.29
N ILE A 209 1.07 -1.88 -15.40
CA ILE A 209 0.85 -3.19 -16.04
C ILE A 209 1.23 -3.25 -17.53
N ASN A 210 1.44 -2.10 -18.17
CA ASN A 210 1.89 -1.99 -19.56
C ASN A 210 3.42 -1.87 -19.66
N PHE A 211 4.12 -1.79 -18.56
CA PHE A 211 5.59 -1.82 -18.48
C PHE A 211 6.06 -3.23 -18.16
N THR A 212 7.36 -3.43 -18.20
CA THR A 212 8.01 -4.67 -17.80
C THR A 212 8.92 -4.42 -16.59
N VAL A 213 9.38 -5.45 -15.93
CA VAL A 213 10.41 -5.33 -14.88
C VAL A 213 11.70 -4.73 -15.45
N GLU A 214 12.01 -5.03 -16.73
CA GLU A 214 13.14 -4.44 -17.44
C GLU A 214 13.06 -2.91 -17.52
N ASP A 215 11.88 -2.38 -17.82
CA ASP A 215 11.65 -0.93 -17.81
C ASP A 215 12.00 -0.29 -16.46
N PHE A 216 11.66 -0.93 -15.36
CA PHE A 216 12.01 -0.44 -14.01
C PHE A 216 13.50 -0.63 -13.68
N CYS A 217 14.13 -1.70 -14.20
CA CYS A 217 15.60 -1.87 -14.13
C CYS A 217 16.32 -0.74 -14.87
N GLU A 218 15.87 -0.39 -16.07
CA GLU A 218 16.44 0.70 -16.86
C GLU A 218 16.27 2.07 -16.20
N ASP A 219 15.13 2.31 -15.55
CA ASP A 219 14.88 3.54 -14.78
C ASP A 219 15.85 3.65 -13.60
N ALA A 220 16.00 2.58 -12.83
CA ALA A 220 16.98 2.54 -11.74
C ALA A 220 18.41 2.73 -12.25
N ALA A 221 18.77 2.09 -13.36
CA ALA A 221 20.08 2.25 -13.99
C ALA A 221 20.32 3.69 -14.44
N ALA A 222 19.32 4.38 -14.97
CA ALA A 222 19.42 5.77 -15.41
C ALA A 222 19.68 6.78 -14.28
N ALA A 223 19.35 6.45 -13.04
CA ALA A 223 19.65 7.26 -11.87
C ALA A 223 21.13 7.18 -11.45
N LEU A 224 21.82 6.08 -11.70
CA LEU A 224 23.18 5.84 -11.22
C LEU A 224 24.21 6.86 -11.73
N PRO A 225 24.22 7.30 -13.00
CA PRO A 225 25.12 8.36 -13.47
C PRO A 225 24.97 9.69 -12.73
N LEU A 226 23.75 10.03 -12.25
CA LEU A 226 23.54 11.22 -11.45
C LEU A 226 24.31 11.14 -10.13
N LEU A 227 24.30 9.98 -9.47
CA LEU A 227 24.99 9.72 -8.21
C LEU A 227 26.50 9.64 -8.41
N ARG A 228 26.97 8.98 -9.46
CA ARG A 228 28.41 8.82 -9.76
C ARG A 228 29.13 10.14 -10.08
N LYS A 229 28.41 11.22 -10.41
CA LYS A 229 29.00 12.56 -10.53
C LYS A 229 29.44 13.15 -9.18
N ARG A 230 28.90 12.66 -8.07
CA ARG A 230 29.11 13.23 -6.73
C ARG A 230 29.74 12.25 -5.74
N PHE A 231 29.64 10.95 -5.99
CA PHE A 231 30.02 9.90 -5.04
C PHE A 231 30.87 8.83 -5.71
N SER A 232 31.95 8.40 -5.04
CA SER A 232 32.85 7.35 -5.52
C SER A 232 32.29 5.94 -5.30
N LYS A 233 31.37 5.75 -4.31
CA LYS A 233 30.74 4.49 -3.96
C LYS A 233 29.22 4.60 -4.08
N VAL A 234 28.65 3.93 -5.09
CA VAL A 234 27.22 3.96 -5.39
C VAL A 234 26.65 2.55 -5.30
N GLY A 235 25.79 2.34 -4.28
CA GLY A 235 25.07 1.10 -4.09
C GLY A 235 23.61 1.20 -4.53
N VAL A 236 22.92 0.06 -4.53
CA VAL A 236 21.48 -0.03 -4.74
C VAL A 236 20.83 -0.74 -3.55
N LEU A 237 19.84 -0.13 -2.94
CA LEU A 237 18.98 -0.73 -1.92
C LEU A 237 17.59 -0.89 -2.53
N GLY A 238 17.07 -2.10 -2.55
CA GLY A 238 15.75 -2.34 -3.10
C GLY A 238 14.89 -3.20 -2.19
N HIS A 239 13.59 -2.95 -2.21
CA HIS A 239 12.60 -3.75 -1.49
C HIS A 239 11.77 -4.60 -2.45
N SER A 240 11.54 -5.87 -2.10
CA SER A 240 10.73 -6.80 -2.91
C SER A 240 11.24 -6.84 -4.36
N GLU A 241 10.47 -6.45 -5.36
CA GLU A 241 10.92 -6.33 -6.75
C GLU A 241 12.14 -5.41 -6.90
N GLY A 242 12.19 -4.30 -6.16
CA GLY A 242 13.38 -3.44 -6.12
C GLY A 242 14.63 -4.16 -5.63
N GLY A 243 14.48 -5.11 -4.69
CA GLY A 243 15.56 -6.00 -4.26
C GLY A 243 16.05 -6.93 -5.39
N THR A 244 15.11 -7.41 -6.21
CA THR A 244 15.42 -8.17 -7.43
C THR A 244 16.15 -7.30 -8.46
N ILE A 245 15.68 -6.07 -8.67
CA ILE A 245 16.33 -5.09 -9.54
C ILE A 245 17.76 -4.80 -9.05
N ALA A 246 17.97 -4.67 -7.73
CA ALA A 246 19.30 -4.50 -7.17
C ALA A 246 20.23 -5.67 -7.51
N LEU A 247 19.74 -6.93 -7.44
CA LEU A 247 20.50 -8.12 -7.84
C LEU A 247 20.84 -8.11 -9.33
N ILE A 248 19.89 -7.73 -10.19
CA ILE A 248 20.13 -7.61 -11.65
C ILE A 248 21.21 -6.56 -11.92
N LEU A 249 21.09 -5.34 -11.35
CA LEU A 249 22.09 -4.28 -11.54
C LEU A 249 23.48 -4.65 -11.00
N ALA A 250 23.53 -5.42 -9.91
CA ALA A 250 24.79 -5.95 -9.39
C ALA A 250 25.43 -7.00 -10.33
N ALA A 251 24.62 -7.88 -10.91
CA ALA A 251 25.10 -8.88 -11.88
C ALA A 251 25.62 -8.23 -13.17
N GLU A 252 25.09 -7.07 -13.53
CA GLU A 252 25.56 -6.24 -14.65
C GLU A 252 26.77 -5.36 -14.30
N GLY A 253 27.25 -5.40 -13.05
CA GLY A 253 28.40 -4.60 -12.59
C GLY A 253 28.08 -3.09 -12.45
N LYS A 254 26.82 -2.71 -12.36
CA LYS A 254 26.38 -1.30 -12.27
C LYS A 254 26.40 -0.74 -10.84
N ALA A 255 26.45 -1.59 -9.81
CA ALA A 255 26.46 -1.21 -8.40
C ALA A 255 27.78 -1.65 -7.73
N ASP A 256 28.30 -0.81 -6.81
CA ASP A 256 29.49 -1.11 -6.02
C ASP A 256 29.18 -1.98 -4.79
N PHE A 257 27.93 -1.99 -4.34
CA PHE A 257 27.36 -2.87 -3.32
C PHE A 257 25.83 -2.84 -3.42
N ILE A 258 25.15 -3.82 -2.85
CA ILE A 258 23.69 -3.84 -2.82
C ILE A 258 23.14 -4.25 -1.46
N VAL A 259 21.92 -3.78 -1.20
CA VAL A 259 21.06 -4.22 -0.10
C VAL A 259 19.74 -4.70 -0.69
N SER A 260 19.43 -5.99 -0.52
CA SER A 260 18.17 -6.59 -0.96
C SER A 260 17.28 -6.83 0.27
N LEU A 261 16.17 -6.10 0.35
CA LEU A 261 15.16 -6.23 1.39
C LEU A 261 14.00 -7.07 0.84
N ALA A 262 13.85 -8.30 1.31
CA ALA A 262 12.82 -9.23 0.84
C ALA A 262 12.79 -9.39 -0.69
N GLY A 263 13.94 -9.22 -1.36
CA GLY A 263 14.07 -9.43 -2.80
C GLY A 263 14.11 -10.91 -3.13
N MET A 264 13.46 -11.30 -4.22
CA MET A 264 13.49 -12.68 -4.67
C MET A 264 14.85 -13.04 -5.27
N ALA A 265 15.34 -14.23 -4.93
CA ALA A 265 16.56 -14.83 -5.49
C ALA A 265 16.25 -16.16 -6.22
N ILE A 266 15.01 -16.40 -6.54
CA ILE A 266 14.46 -17.53 -7.29
C ILE A 266 13.68 -17.00 -8.50
N SER A 267 13.09 -17.88 -9.30
CA SER A 267 12.30 -17.44 -10.44
C SER A 267 11.01 -16.69 -10.01
N GLY A 268 10.57 -15.75 -10.85
CA GLY A 268 9.32 -15.03 -10.61
C GLY A 268 8.11 -15.96 -10.52
N LYS A 269 8.09 -17.04 -11.30
CA LYS A 269 7.04 -18.07 -11.21
C LYS A 269 7.02 -18.74 -9.83
N GLU A 270 8.18 -19.22 -9.36
CA GLU A 270 8.28 -19.87 -8.04
C GLU A 270 7.84 -18.90 -6.93
N THR A 271 8.25 -17.65 -7.01
CA THR A 271 7.83 -16.60 -6.07
C THR A 271 6.31 -16.48 -6.01
N LEU A 272 5.63 -16.36 -7.16
CA LEU A 272 4.17 -16.27 -7.17
C LEU A 272 3.49 -17.53 -6.65
N VAL A 273 4.01 -18.72 -6.96
CA VAL A 273 3.46 -19.99 -6.43
C VAL A 273 3.63 -20.06 -4.91
N MET A 274 4.79 -19.65 -4.37
CA MET A 274 5.03 -19.62 -2.92
C MET A 274 4.11 -18.62 -2.22
N GLN A 275 3.94 -17.41 -2.74
CA GLN A 275 3.02 -16.40 -2.21
C GLN A 275 1.57 -16.89 -2.20
N ASN A 276 1.13 -17.55 -3.28
CA ASN A 276 -0.19 -18.18 -3.34
C ASN A 276 -0.33 -19.28 -2.27
N ARG A 277 0.69 -20.13 -2.09
CA ARG A 277 0.71 -21.17 -1.06
C ARG A 277 0.54 -20.58 0.34
N GLN A 278 1.29 -19.54 0.66
CA GLN A 278 1.21 -18.86 1.95
C GLN A 278 -0.19 -18.26 2.16
N ALA A 279 -0.72 -17.54 1.16
CA ALA A 279 -2.04 -16.93 1.24
C ALA A 279 -3.16 -17.97 1.46
N MET A 280 -3.14 -19.07 0.71
CA MET A 280 -4.15 -20.14 0.85
C MET A 280 -4.02 -20.87 2.19
N SER A 281 -2.80 -21.06 2.69
CA SER A 281 -2.56 -21.66 4.01
C SER A 281 -3.01 -20.72 5.14
N ALA A 282 -2.79 -19.42 5.01
CA ALA A 282 -3.15 -18.42 6.01
C ALA A 282 -4.67 -18.32 6.25
N ILE A 283 -5.48 -18.58 5.22
CA ILE A 283 -6.95 -18.65 5.35
C ILE A 283 -7.47 -20.00 5.83
N GLY A 284 -6.56 -20.92 6.22
CA GLY A 284 -6.91 -22.18 6.86
C GLY A 284 -7.37 -23.30 5.93
N LEU A 285 -7.06 -23.23 4.62
CA LEU A 285 -7.39 -24.33 3.71
C LEU A 285 -6.58 -25.59 4.03
N PRO A 286 -7.19 -26.79 3.86
CA PRO A 286 -6.47 -28.06 4.02
C PRO A 286 -5.24 -28.16 3.11
N LYS A 287 -4.16 -28.75 3.62
CA LYS A 287 -2.89 -28.87 2.87
C LYS A 287 -3.07 -29.48 1.49
N GLU A 288 -3.88 -30.54 1.36
CA GLU A 288 -4.15 -31.20 0.08
C GLU A 288 -4.81 -30.25 -0.94
N THR A 289 -5.75 -29.41 -0.47
CA THR A 289 -6.41 -28.38 -1.30
C THR A 289 -5.40 -27.32 -1.73
N VAL A 290 -4.52 -26.88 -0.83
CA VAL A 290 -3.45 -25.92 -1.13
C VAL A 290 -2.48 -26.50 -2.15
N ASP A 291 -2.07 -27.75 -1.98
CA ASP A 291 -1.14 -28.42 -2.91
C ASP A 291 -1.77 -28.56 -4.30
N THR A 292 -3.03 -28.99 -4.39
CA THR A 292 -3.78 -29.10 -5.66
C THR A 292 -3.90 -27.74 -6.35
N TYR A 293 -4.24 -26.69 -5.59
CA TYR A 293 -4.31 -25.32 -6.10
C TYR A 293 -2.96 -24.84 -6.63
N CYS A 294 -1.89 -24.98 -5.85
CA CYS A 294 -0.57 -24.52 -6.24
C CYS A 294 0.00 -25.26 -7.46
N ASN A 295 -0.29 -26.55 -7.59
CA ASN A 295 0.09 -27.32 -8.78
C ASN A 295 -0.65 -26.84 -10.04
N SER A 296 -1.94 -26.53 -9.90
CA SER A 296 -2.76 -26.05 -11.01
C SER A 296 -2.36 -24.63 -11.41
N ILE A 297 -2.18 -23.71 -10.42
CA ILE A 297 -1.76 -22.34 -10.71
C ILE A 297 -0.35 -22.28 -11.32
N SER A 298 0.57 -23.14 -10.89
CA SER A 298 1.92 -23.24 -11.48
C SER A 298 1.87 -23.53 -12.97
N LYS A 299 1.05 -24.52 -13.39
CA LYS A 299 0.86 -24.85 -14.81
C LYS A 299 0.22 -23.69 -15.57
N ALA A 300 -0.79 -23.05 -14.98
CA ALA A 300 -1.46 -21.91 -15.60
C ALA A 300 -0.51 -20.71 -15.80
N LEU A 301 0.41 -20.47 -14.85
CA LEU A 301 1.43 -19.43 -14.98
C LEU A 301 2.48 -19.76 -16.04
N ASP A 302 2.84 -21.05 -16.26
CA ASP A 302 3.68 -21.47 -17.40
C ASP A 302 3.01 -21.15 -18.75
N GLU A 303 1.72 -21.38 -18.86
CA GLU A 303 0.97 -21.05 -20.06
C GLU A 303 0.88 -19.54 -20.29
N ILE A 304 0.67 -18.73 -19.24
CA ILE A 304 0.72 -17.26 -19.31
C ILE A 304 2.14 -16.80 -19.75
N ALA A 305 3.19 -17.32 -19.14
CA ALA A 305 4.56 -16.98 -19.48
C ALA A 305 4.92 -17.29 -20.93
N SER A 306 4.36 -18.39 -21.48
CA SER A 306 4.54 -18.78 -22.89
C SER A 306 3.74 -17.93 -23.90
N GLY A 307 2.92 -16.99 -23.44
CA GLY A 307 2.16 -16.07 -24.28
C GLY A 307 0.68 -16.44 -24.47
N LYS A 308 0.18 -17.52 -23.86
CA LYS A 308 -1.22 -17.91 -23.93
C LYS A 308 -2.09 -16.89 -23.21
N LYS A 309 -3.28 -16.59 -23.73
CA LYS A 309 -4.22 -15.67 -23.07
C LYS A 309 -4.88 -16.33 -21.86
N ALA A 310 -5.19 -15.54 -20.85
CA ALA A 310 -5.86 -16.02 -19.64
C ALA A 310 -7.19 -16.76 -19.93
N SER A 311 -7.93 -16.32 -20.95
CA SER A 311 -9.19 -16.96 -21.40
C SER A 311 -9.03 -18.34 -22.03
N GLU A 312 -7.80 -18.73 -22.40
CA GLU A 312 -7.47 -19.99 -23.08
C GLU A 312 -6.84 -21.02 -22.13
N ILE A 313 -6.66 -20.63 -20.85
CA ILE A 313 -6.00 -21.48 -19.85
C ILE A 313 -7.00 -22.48 -19.27
N ASN A 314 -6.60 -23.76 -19.29
CA ASN A 314 -7.38 -24.81 -18.67
C ASN A 314 -7.14 -24.86 -17.15
N ILE A 315 -8.24 -24.76 -16.38
CA ILE A 315 -8.24 -24.84 -14.92
C ILE A 315 -9.06 -26.02 -14.39
N ASP A 316 -9.26 -27.06 -15.20
CA ASP A 316 -10.12 -28.21 -14.84
C ASP A 316 -9.67 -28.93 -13.55
N GLY A 317 -8.38 -28.98 -13.27
CA GLY A 317 -7.84 -29.55 -12.03
C GLY A 317 -7.97 -28.67 -10.79
N MET A 318 -8.54 -27.45 -10.91
CA MET A 318 -8.68 -26.50 -9.82
C MET A 318 -9.87 -26.87 -8.92
N PRO A 319 -9.75 -26.77 -7.58
CA PRO A 319 -10.89 -26.90 -6.67
C PRO A 319 -12.01 -25.95 -7.04
N GLU A 320 -13.26 -26.45 -7.15
CA GLU A 320 -14.42 -25.67 -7.66
C GLU A 320 -14.60 -24.34 -6.92
N ALA A 321 -14.45 -24.35 -5.58
CA ALA A 321 -14.58 -23.13 -4.78
C ALA A 321 -13.52 -22.06 -5.10
N LEU A 322 -12.39 -22.45 -5.69
CA LEU A 322 -11.28 -21.55 -6.03
C LEU A 322 -11.27 -21.10 -7.48
N LYS A 323 -12.05 -21.73 -8.37
CA LYS A 323 -12.11 -21.37 -9.80
C LYS A 323 -12.42 -19.88 -10.05
N PRO A 324 -13.42 -19.25 -9.40
CA PRO A 324 -13.73 -17.84 -9.67
C PRO A 324 -12.58 -16.89 -9.33
N ILE A 325 -11.92 -17.10 -8.19
CA ILE A 325 -10.76 -16.28 -7.79
C ILE A 325 -9.57 -16.54 -8.71
N THR A 326 -9.36 -17.78 -9.14
CA THR A 326 -8.29 -18.15 -10.05
C THR A 326 -8.46 -17.49 -11.42
N ILE A 327 -9.66 -17.53 -12.01
CA ILE A 327 -9.94 -16.85 -13.28
C ILE A 327 -9.60 -15.37 -13.19
N LYS A 328 -10.03 -14.71 -12.12
CA LYS A 328 -9.72 -13.30 -11.89
C LYS A 328 -8.22 -13.06 -11.77
N SER A 329 -7.50 -13.91 -11.03
CA SER A 329 -6.04 -13.82 -10.87
C SER A 329 -5.31 -14.02 -12.19
N LEU A 330 -5.72 -14.98 -13.02
CA LEU A 330 -5.14 -15.20 -14.35
C LEU A 330 -5.39 -14.03 -15.30
N GLN A 331 -6.57 -13.42 -15.25
CA GLN A 331 -6.85 -12.20 -16.01
C GLN A 331 -5.94 -11.03 -15.59
N GLN A 332 -5.63 -10.92 -14.31
CA GLN A 332 -4.68 -9.93 -13.79
C GLN A 332 -3.23 -10.26 -14.15
N ALA A 333 -2.91 -11.55 -14.27
CA ALA A 333 -1.59 -12.01 -14.68
C ALA A 333 -1.34 -11.87 -16.19
N ASP A 334 -2.39 -11.73 -17.02
CA ASP A 334 -2.28 -11.59 -18.47
C ASP A 334 -1.91 -10.16 -18.88
N THR A 335 -0.75 -9.70 -18.42
CA THR A 335 -0.20 -8.37 -18.68
C THR A 335 1.27 -8.46 -19.08
N PRO A 336 1.82 -7.50 -19.84
CA PRO A 336 3.24 -7.45 -20.17
C PRO A 336 4.13 -7.55 -18.92
N TYR A 337 3.75 -6.85 -17.85
CA TYR A 337 4.47 -6.83 -16.58
C TYR A 337 4.59 -8.23 -15.96
N ILE A 338 3.48 -8.92 -15.72
CA ILE A 338 3.50 -10.24 -15.10
C ILE A 338 4.14 -11.28 -16.02
N ARG A 339 3.89 -11.23 -17.33
CA ARG A 339 4.55 -12.13 -18.30
C ARG A 339 6.06 -12.00 -18.25
N HIS A 340 6.58 -10.77 -18.17
CA HIS A 340 8.01 -10.53 -18.03
C HIS A 340 8.51 -11.04 -16.68
N PHE A 341 7.81 -10.72 -15.58
CA PHE A 341 8.17 -11.16 -14.23
C PHE A 341 8.26 -12.69 -14.10
N LEU A 342 7.33 -13.42 -14.69
CA LEU A 342 7.33 -14.90 -14.69
C LEU A 342 8.56 -15.51 -15.36
N ASN A 343 9.14 -14.81 -16.33
CA ASN A 343 10.29 -15.25 -17.09
C ASN A 343 11.65 -14.82 -16.49
N ILE A 344 11.65 -14.06 -15.39
CA ILE A 344 12.88 -13.71 -14.69
C ILE A 344 13.30 -14.88 -13.79
N ASP A 345 14.54 -15.33 -13.94
CA ASP A 345 15.19 -16.22 -13.00
C ASP A 345 16.48 -15.56 -12.46
N VAL A 346 16.37 -15.02 -11.25
CA VAL A 346 17.48 -14.34 -10.60
C VAL A 346 18.57 -15.32 -10.17
N SER A 347 18.24 -16.59 -9.91
CA SER A 347 19.22 -17.60 -9.49
C SER A 347 20.35 -17.77 -10.51
N GLU A 348 20.05 -17.61 -11.80
CA GLU A 348 21.05 -17.67 -12.87
C GLU A 348 22.02 -16.48 -12.88
N LEU A 349 21.64 -15.37 -12.25
CA LEU A 349 22.44 -14.14 -12.18
C LEU A 349 23.38 -14.10 -10.98
N LEU A 350 23.10 -14.86 -9.91
CA LEU A 350 23.83 -14.77 -8.64
C LEU A 350 25.35 -15.00 -8.81
N SER A 351 25.76 -15.91 -9.68
CA SER A 351 27.18 -16.18 -9.96
C SER A 351 27.92 -15.01 -10.63
N LYS A 352 27.20 -14.09 -11.26
CA LYS A 352 27.74 -12.90 -11.94
C LYS A 352 27.99 -11.74 -10.98
N ILE A 353 27.37 -11.74 -9.80
CA ILE A 353 27.51 -10.68 -8.80
C ILE A 353 28.91 -10.74 -8.20
N LYS A 354 29.63 -9.62 -8.26
CA LYS A 354 31.02 -9.49 -7.76
C LYS A 354 31.16 -8.47 -6.63
N CYS A 355 30.12 -7.68 -6.36
CA CYS A 355 30.11 -6.69 -5.30
C CYS A 355 29.56 -7.27 -3.99
N PRO A 356 29.81 -6.62 -2.84
CA PRO A 356 29.19 -6.99 -1.56
C PRO A 356 27.66 -6.95 -1.63
N VAL A 357 27.03 -7.96 -1.01
CA VAL A 357 25.57 -8.12 -0.93
C VAL A 357 25.14 -8.24 0.52
N LEU A 358 24.19 -7.42 0.95
CA LEU A 358 23.42 -7.61 2.18
C LEU A 358 22.01 -8.02 1.80
N ALA A 359 21.61 -9.23 2.13
CA ALA A 359 20.23 -9.71 1.92
C ALA A 359 19.51 -9.86 3.27
N LEU A 360 18.33 -9.29 3.38
CA LEU A 360 17.49 -9.31 4.58
C LEU A 360 16.08 -9.77 4.19
N ASN A 361 15.60 -10.80 4.88
CA ASN A 361 14.23 -11.30 4.74
C ASN A 361 13.57 -11.39 6.11
N GLY A 362 12.27 -11.21 6.16
CA GLY A 362 11.49 -11.47 7.35
C GLY A 362 11.40 -12.97 7.65
N THR A 363 11.23 -13.33 8.92
CA THR A 363 11.08 -14.75 9.31
C THR A 363 9.78 -15.39 8.82
N LYS A 364 8.89 -14.60 8.23
CA LYS A 364 7.61 -15.02 7.66
C LYS A 364 7.53 -14.83 6.14
N ASP A 365 8.61 -14.33 5.52
CA ASP A 365 8.73 -14.21 4.07
C ASP A 365 8.90 -15.58 3.40
#